data_1826712c279e976fcca5a8e2b4228e73
#
_entry.id   1826712c279e976fcca5a8e2b4228e73
#
_cell.length_a   1.000
_cell.length_b   1.000
_cell.length_c   1.000
_cell.angle_alpha   90.00
_cell.angle_beta   90.00
_cell.angle_gamma   90.00
#
_symmetry.space_group_name_H-M   'P 1'
#
loop_
_entity.id
_entity.type
_entity.pdbx_description
1 polymer ?
#
loop_
_entity_poly.entity_id
_entity_poly.type
_entity_poly.pdbx_seq_one_letter_code
_entity_poly.pdbx_strand_id
1 'polypeptide(L)'
;MNQDKYVFSQLTAFLNRTQFNNYVRKYDGDRYVKQFTCWNQLLAMMFGQLSNRESLRDLIVAFEAHRGKQYHLGLGRNPIVKATLSYANQNRNYRIFEDFAFYMMKEACEKRATNILDIPGKKYAFDSTTTFASMTVTVM
;
A
#
# COMPACT_ATOMS: atom_id res chain seq x y z
N MET A 1 6.58 -25.72 -3.44
CA MET A 1 6.50 -24.48 -4.25
C MET A 1 5.04 -24.14 -4.46
N ASN A 2 4.56 -23.04 -3.90
CA ASN A 2 3.16 -22.58 -4.10
C ASN A 2 3.06 -21.90 -5.48
N GLN A 3 2.86 -22.68 -6.52
CA GLN A 3 2.72 -22.16 -7.90
C GLN A 3 1.39 -21.41 -8.13
N ASP A 4 0.45 -21.47 -7.19
CA ASP A 4 -0.91 -20.94 -7.37
C ASP A 4 -1.19 -19.60 -6.65
N LYS A 5 -0.19 -18.96 -6.07
CA LYS A 5 -0.38 -17.63 -5.46
C LYS A 5 -0.27 -16.54 -6.52
N TYR A 6 -1.31 -15.74 -6.65
CA TYR A 6 -1.27 -14.55 -7.50
C TYR A 6 -0.10 -13.63 -7.09
N VAL A 7 0.55 -13.02 -8.08
CA VAL A 7 1.70 -12.12 -7.89
C VAL A 7 1.40 -11.04 -6.85
N PHE A 8 0.20 -10.45 -6.90
CA PHE A 8 -0.23 -9.46 -5.91
C PHE A 8 -0.25 -10.02 -4.48
N SER A 9 -0.76 -11.23 -4.29
CA SER A 9 -0.75 -11.89 -2.96
C SER A 9 0.66 -12.16 -2.46
N GLN A 10 1.60 -12.44 -3.33
CA GLN A 10 3.01 -12.61 -2.98
C GLN A 10 3.64 -11.27 -2.58
N LEU A 11 3.35 -10.19 -3.32
CA LEU A 11 3.83 -8.85 -2.99
C LEU A 11 3.28 -8.35 -1.65
N THR A 12 2.01 -8.59 -1.37
CA THR A 12 1.39 -8.16 -0.10
C THR A 12 1.81 -9.02 1.10
N ALA A 13 2.40 -10.20 0.87
CA ALA A 13 2.94 -11.03 1.95
C ALA A 13 4.11 -10.38 2.70
N PHE A 14 4.80 -9.41 2.08
CA PHE A 14 5.87 -8.65 2.75
C PHE A 14 5.33 -7.59 3.71
N LEU A 15 4.04 -7.25 3.63
CA LEU A 15 3.46 -6.23 4.48
C LEU A 15 3.24 -6.77 5.91
N ASN A 16 3.79 -6.07 6.90
CA ASN A 16 3.59 -6.42 8.30
C ASN A 16 2.21 -5.95 8.77
N ARG A 17 1.21 -6.84 8.66
CA ARG A 17 -0.18 -6.56 9.02
C ARG A 17 -0.33 -6.20 10.51
N THR A 18 0.43 -6.83 11.38
CA THR A 18 0.38 -6.55 12.82
C THR A 18 0.79 -5.11 13.10
N GLN A 19 1.88 -4.66 12.49
CA GLN A 19 2.35 -3.29 12.63
C GLN A 19 1.39 -2.28 12.01
N PHE A 20 0.82 -2.58 10.86
CA PHE A 20 -0.24 -1.75 10.27
C PHE A 20 -1.44 -1.60 11.21
N ASN A 21 -1.90 -2.69 11.81
CA ASN A 21 -3.01 -2.66 12.75
C ASN A 21 -2.70 -1.82 14.00
N ASN A 22 -1.44 -1.73 14.44
CA ASN A 22 -1.04 -0.85 15.52
C ASN A 22 -1.26 0.63 15.15
N TYR A 23 -0.92 1.03 13.92
CA TYR A 23 -1.21 2.38 13.42
C TYR A 23 -2.71 2.64 13.25
N VAL A 24 -3.46 1.64 12.76
CA VAL A 24 -4.93 1.74 12.67
C VAL A 24 -5.55 2.02 14.04
N ARG A 25 -5.10 1.32 15.08
CA ARG A 25 -5.55 1.55 16.46
C ARG A 25 -5.12 2.91 17.00
N LYS A 26 -3.88 3.33 16.75
CA LYS A 26 -3.33 4.63 17.18
C LYS A 26 -4.17 5.80 16.68
N TYR A 27 -4.74 5.69 15.49
CA TYR A 27 -5.53 6.75 14.85
C TYR A 27 -7.03 6.44 14.74
N ASP A 28 -7.52 5.41 15.43
CA ASP A 28 -8.93 4.97 15.41
C ASP A 28 -9.50 4.77 13.99
N GLY A 29 -8.67 4.30 13.05
CA GLY A 29 -9.01 4.25 11.62
C GLY A 29 -10.17 3.32 11.26
N ASP A 30 -10.37 2.25 12.02
CA ASP A 30 -11.45 1.28 11.82
C ASP A 30 -12.61 1.47 12.83
N ARG A 31 -12.65 2.60 13.53
CA ARG A 31 -13.76 2.90 14.46
C ARG A 31 -15.08 2.96 13.69
N TYR A 32 -16.06 2.19 14.14
CA TYR A 32 -17.38 2.03 13.50
C TYR A 32 -17.37 1.42 12.08
N VAL A 33 -16.24 0.88 11.63
CA VAL A 33 -16.14 0.23 10.32
C VAL A 33 -16.60 -1.23 10.43
N LYS A 34 -17.59 -1.62 9.60
CA LYS A 34 -18.16 -2.97 9.59
C LYS A 34 -17.50 -3.92 8.61
N GLN A 35 -17.17 -3.44 7.41
CA GLN A 35 -16.75 -4.31 6.31
C GLN A 35 -15.47 -3.85 5.61
N PHE A 36 -15.39 -2.57 5.22
CA PHE A 36 -14.25 -2.04 4.47
C PHE A 36 -13.21 -1.43 5.40
N THR A 37 -12.31 -2.26 5.93
CA THR A 37 -11.25 -1.86 6.88
C THR A 37 -10.16 -1.01 6.23
N CYS A 38 -9.32 -0.36 7.06
CA CYS A 38 -8.12 0.33 6.57
C CYS A 38 -7.17 -0.61 5.82
N TRP A 39 -7.10 -1.87 6.22
CA TRP A 39 -6.32 -2.89 5.51
C TRP A 39 -6.86 -3.13 4.10
N ASN A 40 -8.17 -3.27 3.95
CA ASN A 40 -8.79 -3.43 2.63
C ASN A 40 -8.55 -2.19 1.75
N GLN A 41 -8.59 -0.99 2.32
CA GLN A 41 -8.27 0.24 1.61
C GLN A 41 -6.82 0.25 1.13
N LEU A 42 -5.86 -0.10 2.00
CA LEU A 42 -4.44 -0.21 1.62
C LEU A 42 -4.26 -1.16 0.44
N LEU A 43 -4.79 -2.37 0.54
CA LEU A 43 -4.67 -3.37 -0.53
C LEU A 43 -5.35 -2.93 -1.83
N ALA A 44 -6.53 -2.30 -1.74
CA ALA A 44 -7.25 -1.79 -2.92
C ALA A 44 -6.45 -0.70 -3.64
N MET A 45 -5.88 0.24 -2.89
CA MET A 45 -5.06 1.31 -3.47
C MET A 45 -3.75 0.79 -4.04
N MET A 46 -3.08 -0.15 -3.36
CA MET A 46 -1.88 -0.82 -3.89
C MET A 46 -2.18 -1.57 -5.18
N PHE A 47 -3.29 -2.31 -5.23
CA PHE A 47 -3.70 -3.00 -6.45
C PHE A 47 -3.91 -2.01 -7.60
N GLY A 48 -4.55 -0.86 -7.34
CA GLY A 48 -4.74 0.20 -8.32
C GLY A 48 -3.41 0.70 -8.89
N GLN A 49 -2.46 1.00 -8.02
CA GLN A 49 -1.13 1.48 -8.41
C GLN A 49 -0.33 0.43 -9.20
N LEU A 50 -0.30 -0.81 -8.72
CA LEU A 50 0.45 -1.90 -9.35
C LEU A 50 -0.16 -2.39 -10.67
N SER A 51 -1.47 -2.16 -10.88
CA SER A 51 -2.18 -2.50 -12.13
C SER A 51 -2.38 -1.30 -13.07
N ASN A 52 -1.70 -0.18 -12.83
CA ASN A 52 -1.76 1.03 -13.65
C ASN A 52 -3.19 1.57 -13.85
N ARG A 53 -4.00 1.61 -12.78
CA ARG A 53 -5.35 2.19 -12.84
C ARG A 53 -5.29 3.69 -12.63
N GLU A 54 -5.82 4.44 -13.58
CA GLU A 54 -5.75 5.90 -13.58
C GLU A 54 -6.83 6.56 -12.73
N SER A 55 -7.95 5.86 -12.48
CA SER A 55 -9.07 6.39 -11.71
C SER A 55 -9.70 5.36 -10.78
N LEU A 56 -10.42 5.86 -9.75
CA LEU A 56 -11.21 4.98 -8.88
C LEU A 56 -12.30 4.21 -9.65
N ARG A 57 -12.84 4.78 -10.73
CA ARG A 57 -13.82 4.09 -11.57
C ARG A 57 -13.17 2.90 -12.28
N ASP A 58 -12.02 3.10 -12.88
CA ASP A 58 -11.26 2.05 -13.55
C ASP A 58 -10.83 0.95 -12.58
N LEU A 59 -10.43 1.34 -11.37
CA LEU A 59 -10.11 0.40 -10.30
C LEU A 59 -11.32 -0.49 -9.92
N ILE A 60 -12.51 0.09 -9.79
CA ILE A 60 -13.72 -0.68 -9.48
C ILE A 60 -14.08 -1.63 -10.61
N VAL A 61 -13.98 -1.20 -11.86
CA VAL A 61 -14.20 -2.08 -13.04
C VAL A 61 -13.22 -3.27 -13.01
N ALA A 62 -11.95 -3.03 -12.66
CA ALA A 62 -10.98 -4.10 -12.51
C ALA A 62 -11.34 -5.08 -11.37
N PHE A 63 -11.85 -4.59 -10.25
CA PHE A 63 -12.33 -5.45 -9.17
C PHE A 63 -13.56 -6.26 -9.57
N GLU A 64 -14.49 -5.68 -10.30
CA GLU A 64 -15.66 -6.39 -10.82
C GLU A 64 -15.25 -7.51 -11.78
N ALA A 65 -14.33 -7.24 -12.70
CA ALA A 65 -13.78 -8.24 -13.62
C ALA A 65 -13.09 -9.41 -12.89
N HIS A 66 -12.52 -9.15 -11.72
CA HIS A 66 -11.81 -10.14 -10.90
C HIS A 66 -12.56 -10.54 -9.63
N ARG A 67 -13.87 -10.34 -9.58
CA ARG A 67 -14.70 -10.55 -8.37
C ARG A 67 -14.49 -11.92 -7.72
N GLY A 68 -14.43 -12.98 -8.50
CA GLY A 68 -14.16 -14.33 -8.00
C GLY A 68 -12.76 -14.54 -7.39
N LYS A 69 -11.83 -13.62 -7.66
CA LYS A 69 -10.44 -13.69 -7.22
C LYS A 69 -10.11 -12.73 -6.07
N GLN A 70 -11.03 -11.83 -5.71
CA GLN A 70 -10.82 -10.82 -4.65
C GLN A 70 -10.43 -11.43 -3.31
N TYR A 71 -11.01 -12.57 -2.97
CA TYR A 71 -10.65 -13.30 -1.76
C TYR A 71 -9.17 -13.70 -1.74
N HIS A 72 -8.63 -14.15 -2.87
CA HIS A 72 -7.22 -14.53 -3.01
C HIS A 72 -6.27 -13.31 -2.98
N LEU A 73 -6.81 -12.12 -3.25
CA LEU A 73 -6.08 -10.86 -3.12
C LEU A 73 -6.06 -10.33 -1.68
N GLY A 74 -6.72 -11.01 -0.75
CA GLY A 74 -6.83 -10.58 0.64
C GLY A 74 -7.87 -9.47 0.91
N LEU A 75 -8.70 -9.13 -0.08
CA LEU A 75 -9.70 -8.05 -0.03
C LEU A 75 -11.05 -8.48 0.60
N GLY A 76 -11.17 -9.77 0.99
CA GLY A 76 -12.41 -10.31 1.50
C GLY A 76 -13.39 -10.72 0.39
N ARG A 77 -14.62 -11.10 0.78
CA ARG A 77 -15.65 -11.61 -0.14
C ARG A 77 -16.64 -10.53 -0.58
N ASN A 78 -16.71 -9.42 0.14
CA ASN A 78 -17.65 -8.35 -0.16
C ASN A 78 -17.17 -7.50 -1.33
N PRO A 79 -18.05 -7.14 -2.27
CA PRO A 79 -17.68 -6.28 -3.39
C PRO A 79 -17.24 -4.90 -2.90
N ILE A 80 -16.17 -4.38 -3.48
CA ILE A 80 -15.71 -3.03 -3.21
C ILE A 80 -16.48 -2.07 -4.11
N VAL A 81 -17.25 -1.17 -3.48
CA VAL A 81 -18.05 -0.17 -4.19
C VAL A 81 -17.29 1.15 -4.25
N LYS A 82 -17.37 1.86 -5.38
CA LYS A 82 -16.71 3.15 -5.59
C LYS A 82 -16.99 4.15 -4.47
N ALA A 83 -18.25 4.26 -4.05
CA ALA A 83 -18.65 5.18 -2.98
C ALA A 83 -17.95 4.88 -1.66
N THR A 84 -17.84 3.60 -1.29
CA THR A 84 -17.16 3.16 -0.07
C THR A 84 -15.66 3.48 -0.11
N LEU A 85 -15.01 3.20 -1.23
CA LEU A 85 -13.57 3.50 -1.40
C LEU A 85 -13.31 5.01 -1.41
N SER A 86 -14.15 5.78 -2.13
CA SER A 86 -14.06 7.24 -2.17
C SER A 86 -14.26 7.86 -0.77
N TYR A 87 -15.29 7.41 -0.05
CA TYR A 87 -15.55 7.86 1.32
C TYR A 87 -14.39 7.54 2.26
N ALA A 88 -13.84 6.34 2.16
CA ALA A 88 -12.68 5.95 2.97
C ALA A 88 -11.45 6.82 2.67
N ASN A 89 -11.16 7.10 1.39
CA ASN A 89 -10.05 7.96 0.99
C ASN A 89 -10.22 9.41 1.48
N GLN A 90 -11.45 9.89 1.56
CA GLN A 90 -11.74 11.26 1.98
C GLN A 90 -11.72 11.45 3.51
N ASN A 91 -12.20 10.45 4.26
CA ASN A 91 -12.50 10.62 5.68
C ASN A 91 -11.51 9.92 6.63
N ARG A 92 -10.74 8.93 6.15
CA ARG A 92 -9.76 8.26 7.00
C ARG A 92 -8.50 9.09 7.19
N ASN A 93 -7.93 8.97 8.39
CA ASN A 93 -6.71 9.68 8.72
C ASN A 93 -5.53 9.14 7.86
N TYR A 94 -4.97 9.98 7.01
CA TYR A 94 -3.86 9.65 6.12
C TYR A 94 -2.60 9.21 6.87
N ARG A 95 -2.42 9.66 8.13
CA ARG A 95 -1.25 9.32 8.96
C ARG A 95 -1.11 7.83 9.22
N ILE A 96 -2.20 7.06 9.15
CA ILE A 96 -2.14 5.59 9.24
C ILE A 96 -1.23 5.04 8.15
N PHE A 97 -1.45 5.50 6.92
CA PHE A 97 -0.72 5.04 5.75
C PHE A 97 0.69 5.66 5.68
N GLU A 98 0.83 6.91 6.09
CA GLU A 98 2.09 7.63 6.16
C GLU A 98 3.06 6.96 7.16
N ASP A 99 2.65 6.78 8.41
CA ASP A 99 3.47 6.11 9.43
C ASP A 99 3.85 4.68 9.01
N PHE A 100 2.91 3.97 8.39
CA PHE A 100 3.19 2.63 7.87
C PHE A 100 4.19 2.64 6.71
N ALA A 101 4.09 3.61 5.81
CA ALA A 101 5.04 3.77 4.70
C ALA A 101 6.46 4.05 5.23
N PHE A 102 6.61 4.93 6.22
CA PHE A 102 7.90 5.18 6.86
C PHE A 102 8.46 3.94 7.56
N TYR A 103 7.60 3.18 8.25
CA TYR A 103 8.01 1.90 8.84
C TYR A 103 8.53 0.93 7.77
N MET A 104 7.81 0.76 6.67
CA MET A 104 8.21 -0.13 5.58
C MET A 104 9.51 0.32 4.90
N MET A 105 9.69 1.63 4.71
CA MET A 105 10.95 2.19 4.18
C MET A 105 12.13 1.89 5.11
N LYS A 106 11.95 2.06 6.42
CA LYS A 106 12.98 1.73 7.41
C LYS A 106 13.35 0.25 7.36
N GLU A 107 12.37 -0.66 7.36
CA GLU A 107 12.62 -2.11 7.22
C GLU A 107 13.36 -2.45 5.92
N ALA A 108 12.97 -1.82 4.81
CA ALA A 108 13.62 -2.04 3.52
C ALA A 108 15.08 -1.56 3.54
N CYS A 109 15.36 -0.41 4.15
CA CYS A 109 16.72 0.09 4.32
C CYS A 109 17.58 -0.83 5.20
N GLU A 110 17.02 -1.31 6.31
CA GLU A 110 17.73 -2.24 7.21
C GLU A 110 18.05 -3.58 6.53
N LYS A 111 17.11 -4.12 5.76
CA LYS A 111 17.32 -5.36 5.00
C LYS A 111 18.27 -5.18 3.81
N ARG A 112 18.37 -3.96 3.27
CA ARG A 112 19.27 -3.61 2.16
C ARG A 112 20.71 -3.32 2.61
N ALA A 113 21.00 -3.35 3.91
CA ALA A 113 22.31 -2.98 4.47
C ALA A 113 23.48 -3.89 4.04
N THR A 114 23.25 -4.94 3.26
CA THR A 114 24.31 -5.60 2.51
C THR A 114 24.60 -4.76 1.25
N ASN A 115 25.64 -3.95 1.35
CA ASN A 115 26.14 -3.09 0.27
C ASN A 115 26.39 -3.88 -1.01
N ILE A 116 25.48 -3.81 -1.97
CA ILE A 116 25.71 -4.33 -3.33
C ILE A 116 26.67 -3.40 -4.09
N LEU A 117 26.80 -2.13 -3.65
CA LEU A 117 27.72 -1.15 -4.19
C LEU A 117 28.43 -0.45 -3.03
N ASP A 118 29.66 -0.84 -2.78
CA ASP A 118 30.56 -0.17 -1.83
C ASP A 118 31.10 1.14 -2.45
N ILE A 119 30.19 2.13 -2.56
CA ILE A 119 30.56 3.47 -3.01
C ILE A 119 30.69 4.34 -1.77
N PRO A 120 31.90 4.76 -1.40
CA PRO A 120 32.10 5.66 -0.27
C PRO A 120 31.49 7.03 -0.56
N GLY A 121 30.80 7.62 0.40
CA GLY A 121 30.21 8.95 0.32
C GLY A 121 28.69 9.01 0.34
N LYS A 122 28.14 10.23 0.36
CA LYS A 122 26.69 10.47 0.35
C LYS A 122 26.13 10.16 -1.06
N LYS A 123 25.09 9.33 -1.09
CA LYS A 123 24.41 8.94 -2.34
C LYS A 123 23.18 9.81 -2.53
N TYR A 124 23.03 10.41 -3.69
CA TYR A 124 21.87 11.20 -4.07
C TYR A 124 21.16 10.51 -5.24
N ALA A 125 19.84 10.31 -5.12
CA ALA A 125 19.03 9.85 -6.23
C ALA A 125 18.27 11.06 -6.82
N PHE A 126 18.41 11.29 -8.12
CA PHE A 126 17.64 12.29 -8.85
C PHE A 126 16.56 11.57 -9.65
N ASP A 127 15.30 11.95 -9.44
CA ASP A 127 14.21 11.54 -10.30
C ASP A 127 13.92 12.64 -11.32
N SER A 128 13.76 12.26 -12.58
CA SER A 128 13.48 13.17 -13.69
C SER A 128 12.02 13.61 -13.76
N THR A 129 11.17 13.17 -12.85
CA THR A 129 9.80 13.67 -12.76
C THR A 129 9.80 15.09 -12.25
N THR A 130 9.33 16.02 -13.10
CA THR A 130 9.12 17.42 -12.76
C THR A 130 7.95 17.57 -11.79
N THR A 131 8.12 17.18 -10.57
CA THR A 131 7.28 17.62 -9.46
C THR A 131 8.02 18.72 -8.72
N PHE A 132 7.40 19.89 -8.62
CA PHE A 132 7.89 21.03 -7.87
C PHE A 132 7.92 20.75 -6.35
N ALA A 133 8.65 19.75 -5.93
CA ALA A 133 9.00 19.53 -4.55
C ALA A 133 10.39 18.90 -4.51
N SER A 134 11.37 19.71 -4.17
CA SER A 134 12.70 19.23 -3.83
C SER A 134 12.62 18.36 -2.56
N MET A 135 12.33 17.08 -2.73
CA MET A 135 12.56 16.13 -1.66
C MET A 135 14.03 15.73 -1.66
N THR A 136 14.81 16.43 -0.87
CA THR A 136 16.14 15.99 -0.50
C THR A 136 15.96 14.83 0.48
N VAL A 137 15.92 13.60 -0.01
CA VAL A 137 15.98 12.42 0.86
C VAL A 137 17.43 12.29 1.30
N THR A 138 17.74 12.84 2.45
CA THR A 138 18.99 12.55 3.15
C THR A 138 18.83 11.18 3.80
N VAL A 139 19.36 10.15 3.18
CA VAL A 139 19.49 8.84 3.83
C VAL A 139 20.75 8.92 4.71
N MET A 140 20.52 9.05 6.02
CA MET A 140 21.57 8.84 7.01
C MET A 140 21.91 7.36 7.12
#